data_2d644b44006ff1d8d72a9b177d84ef61
#
_entry.id   2d644b44006ff1d8d72a9b177d84ef61
#
_cell.length_a   1.000
_cell.length_b   1.000
_cell.length_c   1.000
_cell.angle_alpha   90.00
_cell.angle_beta   90.00
_cell.angle_gamma   90.00
#
_symmetry.space_group_name_H-M   'P 1'
#
loop_
_entity.id
_entity.type
_entity.pdbx_description
1 polymer ?
#
loop_
_entity_poly.entity_id
_entity_poly.type
_entity_poly.pdbx_seq_one_letter_code
_entity_poly.pdbx_strand_id
1 'polypeptide(L)'
;ADLWIHVWTSTWRVFLGFFIGSALALIFAILVGLNKQIEAFLEPSFSVIKSIPSLAWIPLLLLWLGIDEASKITLIAIGAFFPTYTNTVAAIKGVDRKLIEVARVYRLKYWQQVQQIILPAASPGILTGLRNSLSLAWMFMIAAELIAATQGIGYLLSDGRETSRPDIVILAIILLAVLGKFSDGIMKAIETWLLRWRDVFGT
;
A
#
# COMPACT_ATOMS: atom_id res chain seq x y z
N ALA A 1 28.33 13.51 -6.99
CA ALA A 1 26.91 13.72 -6.86
C ALA A 1 26.32 12.64 -5.95
N ASP A 2 25.61 13.08 -4.97
CA ASP A 2 25.33 12.36 -3.74
C ASP A 2 24.25 11.28 -3.93
N LEU A 3 24.71 10.07 -4.23
CA LEU A 3 23.85 8.87 -4.33
C LEU A 3 22.89 8.75 -3.13
N TRP A 4 23.37 9.15 -1.95
CA TRP A 4 22.58 9.16 -0.72
C TRP A 4 21.35 10.05 -0.79
N ILE A 5 21.44 11.20 -1.45
CA ILE A 5 20.30 12.11 -1.63
C ILE A 5 19.20 11.42 -2.47
N HIS A 6 19.60 10.76 -3.57
CA HIS A 6 18.64 10.04 -4.42
C HIS A 6 17.96 8.90 -3.68
N VAL A 7 18.72 8.10 -2.93
CA VAL A 7 18.17 7.01 -2.10
C VAL A 7 17.22 7.53 -1.03
N TRP A 8 17.62 8.58 -0.32
CA TRP A 8 16.80 9.18 0.73
C TRP A 8 15.49 9.76 0.17
N THR A 9 15.58 10.50 -0.92
CA THR A 9 14.44 11.14 -1.56
C THR A 9 13.40 10.12 -2.02
N SER A 10 13.81 9.05 -2.71
CA SER A 10 12.90 7.99 -3.14
C SER A 10 12.30 7.24 -1.96
N THR A 11 13.11 6.89 -0.96
CA THR A 11 12.65 6.18 0.23
C THR A 11 11.61 7.00 1.00
N TRP A 12 11.86 8.27 1.22
CA TRP A 12 10.92 9.19 1.87
C TRP A 12 9.58 9.25 1.12
N ARG A 13 9.62 9.43 -0.21
CA ARG A 13 8.41 9.48 -1.05
C ARG A 13 7.58 8.21 -0.94
N VAL A 14 8.24 7.04 -1.01
CA VAL A 14 7.57 5.74 -0.89
C VAL A 14 6.86 5.63 0.44
N PHE A 15 7.56 5.85 1.54
CA PHE A 15 6.96 5.68 2.86
C PHE A 15 5.85 6.70 3.12
N LEU A 16 6.03 7.96 2.75
CA LEU A 16 4.99 8.97 2.93
C LEU A 16 3.74 8.64 2.10
N GLY A 17 3.88 8.34 0.82
CA GLY A 17 2.77 7.96 -0.04
C GLY A 17 2.09 6.66 0.44
N PHE A 18 2.89 5.65 0.81
CA PHE A 18 2.40 4.40 1.37
C PHE A 18 1.57 4.62 2.66
N PHE A 19 2.07 5.40 3.61
CA PHE A 19 1.35 5.66 4.86
C PHE A 19 0.06 6.42 4.63
N ILE A 20 0.06 7.46 3.79
CA ILE A 20 -1.15 8.22 3.46
C ILE A 20 -2.17 7.31 2.75
N GLY A 21 -1.75 6.62 1.69
CA GLY A 21 -2.64 5.75 0.91
C GLY A 21 -3.20 4.61 1.74
N SER A 22 -2.36 3.92 2.52
CA SER A 22 -2.77 2.79 3.35
C SER A 22 -3.64 3.22 4.53
N ALA A 23 -3.36 4.36 5.17
CA ALA A 23 -4.20 4.86 6.26
C ALA A 23 -5.62 5.19 5.78
N LEU A 24 -5.74 5.91 4.67
CA LEU A 24 -7.03 6.20 4.04
C LEU A 24 -7.74 4.91 3.63
N ALA A 25 -7.02 3.99 3.00
CA ALA A 25 -7.57 2.70 2.58
C ALA A 25 -8.12 1.89 3.75
N LEU A 26 -7.39 1.82 4.87
CA LEU A 26 -7.83 1.11 6.08
C LEU A 26 -9.11 1.73 6.65
N ILE A 27 -9.20 3.06 6.73
CA ILE A 27 -10.40 3.76 7.22
C ILE A 27 -11.60 3.38 6.35
N PHE A 28 -11.51 3.55 5.03
CA PHE A 28 -12.62 3.23 4.11
C PHE A 28 -12.93 1.74 4.09
N ALA A 29 -11.92 0.87 4.11
CA ALA A 29 -12.12 -0.57 4.08
C ALA A 29 -12.80 -1.11 5.34
N ILE A 30 -12.48 -0.57 6.52
CA ILE A 30 -13.14 -0.93 7.77
C ILE A 30 -14.60 -0.46 7.74
N LEU A 31 -14.87 0.76 7.31
CA LEU A 31 -16.23 1.28 7.19
C LEU A 31 -17.09 0.44 6.22
N VAL A 32 -16.54 0.13 5.05
CA VAL A 32 -17.23 -0.69 4.02
C VAL A 32 -17.36 -2.15 4.46
N GLY A 33 -16.30 -2.73 5.03
CA GLY A 33 -16.31 -4.13 5.46
C GLY A 33 -17.28 -4.43 6.61
N LEU A 34 -17.54 -3.44 7.47
CA LEU A 34 -18.42 -3.59 8.63
C LEU A 34 -19.87 -3.16 8.39
N ASN A 35 -20.13 -2.34 7.36
CA ASN A 35 -21.44 -1.75 7.15
C ASN A 35 -21.94 -1.94 5.70
N LYS A 36 -22.98 -2.79 5.54
CA LYS A 36 -23.55 -3.08 4.22
C LYS A 36 -24.17 -1.85 3.52
N GLN A 37 -24.65 -0.86 4.25
CA GLN A 37 -25.21 0.36 3.65
C GLN A 37 -24.09 1.24 3.08
N ILE A 38 -23.00 1.39 3.82
CA ILE A 38 -21.81 2.11 3.34
C ILE A 38 -21.20 1.38 2.14
N GLU A 39 -21.14 0.06 2.20
CA GLU A 39 -20.70 -0.77 1.08
C GLU A 39 -21.53 -0.51 -0.18
N ALA A 40 -22.86 -0.63 -0.08
CA ALA A 40 -23.76 -0.43 -1.21
C ALA A 40 -23.64 0.96 -1.84
N PHE A 41 -23.28 1.96 -1.04
CA PHE A 41 -23.08 3.34 -1.51
C PHE A 41 -21.69 3.59 -2.13
N LEU A 42 -20.62 3.08 -1.51
CA LEU A 42 -19.24 3.37 -1.93
C LEU A 42 -18.68 2.37 -2.94
N GLU A 43 -19.04 1.09 -2.86
CA GLU A 43 -18.48 0.04 -3.70
C GLU A 43 -18.63 0.29 -5.21
N PRO A 44 -19.79 0.78 -5.72
CA PRO A 44 -19.91 1.09 -7.14
C PRO A 44 -18.89 2.15 -7.59
N SER A 45 -18.68 3.19 -6.78
CA SER A 45 -17.71 4.27 -7.07
C SER A 45 -16.27 3.77 -7.03
N PHE A 46 -15.90 3.02 -6.00
CA PHE A 46 -14.58 2.43 -5.89
C PHE A 46 -14.29 1.40 -6.99
N SER A 47 -15.29 0.61 -7.37
CA SER A 47 -15.16 -0.35 -8.47
C SER A 47 -14.84 0.33 -9.80
N VAL A 48 -15.53 1.43 -10.11
CA VAL A 48 -15.26 2.23 -11.31
C VAL A 48 -13.86 2.85 -11.27
N ILE A 49 -13.49 3.51 -10.16
CA ILE A 49 -12.17 4.14 -10.02
C ILE A 49 -11.05 3.11 -10.10
N LYS A 50 -11.23 1.94 -9.48
CA LYS A 50 -10.27 0.84 -9.51
C LYS A 50 -10.07 0.26 -10.92
N SER A 51 -11.09 0.33 -11.78
CA SER A 51 -11.00 -0.13 -13.17
C SER A 51 -10.11 0.77 -14.02
N ILE A 52 -9.86 2.00 -13.59
CA ILE A 52 -8.92 2.90 -14.25
C ILE A 52 -7.49 2.47 -13.89
N PRO A 53 -6.62 2.17 -14.87
CA PRO A 53 -5.22 1.88 -14.59
C PRO A 53 -4.60 3.03 -13.78
N SER A 54 -4.01 2.72 -12.63
CA SER A 54 -3.50 3.75 -11.72
C SER A 54 -2.46 4.67 -12.38
N LEU A 55 -1.69 4.17 -13.33
CA LEU A 55 -0.74 4.97 -14.10
C LEU A 55 -1.41 5.98 -15.05
N ALA A 56 -2.67 5.78 -15.42
CA ALA A 56 -3.42 6.72 -16.23
C ALA A 56 -3.74 8.03 -15.49
N TRP A 57 -3.61 8.05 -14.16
CA TRP A 57 -3.76 9.26 -13.36
C TRP A 57 -2.58 10.23 -13.47
N ILE A 58 -1.41 9.78 -13.97
CA ILE A 58 -0.19 10.60 -14.03
C ILE A 58 -0.41 11.94 -14.74
N PRO A 59 -0.93 11.99 -15.99
CA PRO A 59 -1.11 13.27 -16.69
C PRO A 59 -2.04 14.21 -15.93
N LEU A 60 -3.09 13.67 -15.32
CA LEU A 60 -4.07 14.46 -14.56
C LEU A 60 -3.46 15.00 -13.27
N LEU A 61 -2.67 14.21 -12.56
CA LEU A 61 -1.98 14.65 -11.35
C LEU A 61 -0.95 15.73 -11.65
N LEU A 62 -0.21 15.61 -12.77
CA LEU A 62 0.73 16.62 -13.20
C LEU A 62 0.02 17.94 -13.60
N LEU A 63 -1.16 17.85 -14.20
CA LEU A 63 -1.96 18.99 -14.55
C LEU A 63 -2.53 19.73 -13.32
N TRP A 64 -2.98 18.98 -12.31
CA TRP A 64 -3.63 19.56 -11.12
C TRP A 64 -2.64 19.97 -10.04
N LEU A 65 -1.61 19.18 -9.80
CA LEU A 65 -0.66 19.33 -8.71
C LEU A 65 0.72 19.81 -9.16
N GLY A 66 0.91 19.96 -10.48
CA GLY A 66 2.21 20.34 -11.04
C GLY A 66 3.25 19.21 -10.99
N ILE A 67 4.50 19.57 -11.32
CA ILE A 67 5.65 18.64 -11.35
C ILE A 67 6.28 18.50 -9.95
N ASP A 68 5.61 18.99 -8.92
CA ASP A 68 6.10 19.01 -7.54
C ASP A 68 6.03 17.66 -6.82
N GLU A 69 6.51 17.63 -5.58
CA GLU A 69 6.48 16.44 -4.72
C GLU A 69 5.05 15.93 -4.47
N ALA A 70 4.06 16.83 -4.44
CA ALA A 70 2.67 16.48 -4.19
C ALA A 70 2.11 15.49 -5.23
N SER A 71 2.41 15.66 -6.51
CA SER A 71 1.95 14.76 -7.58
C SER A 71 2.56 13.37 -7.44
N LYS A 72 3.85 13.27 -7.08
CA LYS A 72 4.56 12.01 -6.89
C LYS A 72 4.02 11.24 -5.69
N ILE A 73 3.88 11.92 -4.55
CA ILE A 73 3.36 11.31 -3.32
C ILE A 73 1.90 10.86 -3.52
N THR A 74 1.08 11.66 -4.20
CA THR A 74 -0.31 11.30 -4.49
C THR A 74 -0.39 10.06 -5.38
N LEU A 75 0.45 9.95 -6.41
CA LEU A 75 0.48 8.76 -7.26
C LEU A 75 0.85 7.50 -6.48
N ILE A 76 1.86 7.58 -5.61
CA ILE A 76 2.27 6.48 -4.73
C ILE A 76 1.12 6.12 -3.76
N ALA A 77 0.44 7.12 -3.20
CA ALA A 77 -0.70 6.91 -2.31
C ALA A 77 -1.87 6.20 -3.01
N ILE A 78 -2.19 6.57 -4.25
CA ILE A 78 -3.20 5.87 -5.07
C ILE A 78 -2.79 4.42 -5.30
N GLY A 79 -1.51 4.17 -5.62
CA GLY A 79 -0.97 2.83 -5.83
C GLY A 79 -1.03 1.95 -4.57
N ALA A 80 -0.84 2.54 -3.39
CA ALA A 80 -0.94 1.84 -2.11
C ALA A 80 -2.39 1.67 -1.63
N PHE A 81 -3.30 2.57 -2.00
CA PHE A 81 -4.68 2.60 -1.53
C PHE A 81 -5.45 1.34 -1.93
N PHE A 82 -5.54 1.04 -3.22
CA PHE A 82 -6.41 -0.03 -3.71
C PHE A 82 -6.05 -1.43 -3.20
N PRO A 83 -4.79 -1.87 -3.17
CA PRO A 83 -4.44 -3.18 -2.62
C PRO A 83 -4.75 -3.28 -1.13
N THR A 84 -4.45 -2.25 -0.35
CA THR A 84 -4.80 -2.20 1.08
C THR A 84 -6.31 -2.27 1.26
N TYR A 85 -7.08 -1.46 0.52
CA TYR A 85 -8.54 -1.43 0.58
C TYR A 85 -9.15 -2.80 0.26
N THR A 86 -8.82 -3.36 -0.90
CA THR A 86 -9.44 -4.62 -1.35
C THR A 86 -9.10 -5.81 -0.46
N ASN A 87 -7.86 -5.93 -0.03
CA ASN A 87 -7.45 -7.01 0.89
C ASN A 87 -8.10 -6.86 2.27
N THR A 88 -8.20 -5.63 2.79
CA THR A 88 -8.83 -5.37 4.09
C THR A 88 -10.32 -5.67 4.06
N VAL A 89 -11.05 -5.22 3.03
CA VAL A 89 -12.49 -5.53 2.86
C VAL A 89 -12.69 -7.04 2.75
N ALA A 90 -11.90 -7.72 1.94
CA ALA A 90 -11.96 -9.17 1.79
C ALA A 90 -11.67 -9.91 3.10
N ALA A 91 -10.65 -9.46 3.85
CA ALA A 91 -10.29 -10.05 5.14
C ALA A 91 -11.41 -9.90 6.18
N ILE A 92 -12.03 -8.71 6.27
CA ILE A 92 -13.15 -8.47 7.20
C ILE A 92 -14.36 -9.33 6.84
N LYS A 93 -14.72 -9.40 5.56
CA LYS A 93 -15.85 -10.22 5.09
C LYS A 93 -15.59 -11.71 5.16
N GLY A 94 -14.33 -12.12 5.08
CA GLY A 94 -13.90 -13.50 5.16
C GLY A 94 -13.80 -14.07 6.58
N VAL A 95 -14.11 -13.28 7.62
CA VAL A 95 -14.12 -13.75 9.01
C VAL A 95 -15.18 -14.86 9.19
N ASP A 96 -14.77 -15.98 9.80
CA ASP A 96 -15.64 -17.16 10.01
C ASP A 96 -16.88 -16.76 10.82
N ARG A 97 -18.05 -17.12 10.29
CA ARG A 97 -19.36 -16.92 10.94
C ARG A 97 -19.42 -17.56 12.33
N LYS A 98 -18.74 -18.67 12.55
CA LYS A 98 -18.68 -19.34 13.85
C LYS A 98 -18.11 -18.42 14.93
N LEU A 99 -17.08 -17.62 14.61
CA LEU A 99 -16.53 -16.64 15.55
C LEU A 99 -17.55 -15.56 15.91
N ILE A 100 -18.38 -15.14 14.96
CA ILE A 100 -19.44 -14.17 15.19
C ILE A 100 -20.57 -14.77 16.03
N GLU A 101 -20.90 -16.05 15.83
CA GLU A 101 -21.89 -16.77 16.64
C GLU A 101 -21.43 -16.90 18.09
N VAL A 102 -20.17 -17.24 18.31
CA VAL A 102 -19.55 -17.26 19.66
C VAL A 102 -19.66 -15.89 20.33
N ALA A 103 -19.37 -14.82 19.61
CA ALA A 103 -19.51 -13.46 20.13
C ALA A 103 -20.94 -13.15 20.61
N ARG A 104 -21.95 -13.63 19.87
CA ARG A 104 -23.37 -13.46 20.25
C ARG A 104 -23.75 -14.27 21.49
N VAL A 105 -23.24 -15.49 21.61
CA VAL A 105 -23.45 -16.32 22.81
C VAL A 105 -22.91 -15.62 24.06
N TYR A 106 -21.73 -15.00 23.96
CA TYR A 106 -21.15 -14.18 25.02
C TYR A 106 -21.82 -12.80 25.18
N ARG A 107 -22.86 -12.50 24.43
CA ARG A 107 -23.61 -11.20 24.46
C ARG A 107 -22.71 -9.97 24.30
N LEU A 108 -21.65 -10.10 23.50
CA LEU A 108 -20.76 -8.97 23.20
C LEU A 108 -21.52 -7.89 22.44
N LYS A 109 -21.35 -6.63 22.83
CA LYS A 109 -21.85 -5.49 22.06
C LYS A 109 -21.17 -5.45 20.69
N TYR A 110 -21.84 -4.88 19.68
CA TYR A 110 -21.33 -4.81 18.31
C TYR A 110 -19.89 -4.31 18.24
N TRP A 111 -19.55 -3.23 18.96
CA TRP A 111 -18.21 -2.67 18.97
C TRP A 111 -17.17 -3.61 19.62
N GLN A 112 -17.56 -4.34 20.62
CA GLN A 112 -16.71 -5.37 21.22
C GLN A 112 -16.47 -6.55 20.26
N GLN A 113 -17.49 -6.96 19.50
CA GLN A 113 -17.33 -7.97 18.46
C GLN A 113 -16.33 -7.51 17.38
N VAL A 114 -16.39 -6.26 16.95
CA VAL A 114 -15.47 -5.68 15.99
C VAL A 114 -14.05 -5.69 16.52
N GLN A 115 -13.81 -5.16 17.71
CA GLN A 115 -12.46 -4.99 18.25
C GLN A 115 -11.82 -6.30 18.72
N GLN A 116 -12.60 -7.21 19.31
CA GLN A 116 -12.06 -8.41 19.95
C GLN A 116 -12.08 -9.65 19.04
N ILE A 117 -12.88 -9.63 17.98
CA ILE A 117 -13.06 -10.80 17.11
C ILE A 117 -12.81 -10.47 15.64
N ILE A 118 -13.53 -9.51 15.06
CA ILE A 118 -13.47 -9.27 13.62
C ILE A 118 -12.11 -8.72 13.19
N LEU A 119 -11.64 -7.65 13.83
CA LEU A 119 -10.35 -7.03 13.46
C LEU A 119 -9.15 -7.95 13.74
N PRO A 120 -9.06 -8.62 14.90
CA PRO A 120 -8.00 -9.63 15.10
C PRO A 120 -8.06 -10.78 14.10
N ALA A 121 -9.24 -11.32 13.81
CA ALA A 121 -9.37 -12.39 12.83
C ALA A 121 -9.04 -11.96 11.40
N ALA A 122 -9.32 -10.71 11.04
CA ALA A 122 -8.99 -10.12 9.74
C ALA A 122 -7.52 -9.66 9.62
N SER A 123 -6.81 -9.49 10.73
CA SER A 123 -5.45 -8.91 10.76
C SER A 123 -4.44 -9.58 9.82
N PRO A 124 -4.42 -10.92 9.61
CA PRO A 124 -3.52 -11.52 8.64
C PRO A 124 -3.74 -11.02 7.22
N GLY A 125 -5.01 -10.93 6.78
CA GLY A 125 -5.35 -10.41 5.46
C GLY A 125 -5.05 -8.92 5.31
N ILE A 126 -5.25 -8.13 6.37
CA ILE A 126 -4.89 -6.71 6.40
C ILE A 126 -3.38 -6.53 6.23
N LEU A 127 -2.58 -7.29 6.97
CA LEU A 127 -1.10 -7.22 6.88
C LEU A 127 -0.60 -7.67 5.51
N THR A 128 -1.19 -8.72 4.93
CA THR A 128 -0.91 -9.12 3.55
C THR A 128 -1.23 -8.00 2.55
N GLY A 129 -2.35 -7.32 2.74
CA GLY A 129 -2.73 -6.15 1.94
C GLY A 129 -1.72 -5.01 2.03
N LEU A 130 -1.27 -4.67 3.22
CA LEU A 130 -0.26 -3.64 3.46
C LEU A 130 1.09 -4.02 2.82
N ARG A 131 1.50 -5.28 2.92
CA ARG A 131 2.73 -5.75 2.30
C ARG A 131 2.68 -5.64 0.76
N ASN A 132 1.58 -6.06 0.15
CA ASN A 132 1.36 -5.92 -1.29
C ASN A 132 1.36 -4.44 -1.70
N SER A 133 0.75 -3.58 -0.90
CA SER A 133 0.70 -2.13 -1.15
C SER A 133 2.08 -1.49 -1.09
N LEU A 134 2.95 -1.91 -0.17
CA LEU A 134 4.31 -1.39 -0.09
C LEU A 134 5.13 -1.78 -1.34
N SER A 135 4.98 -3.00 -1.84
CA SER A 135 5.62 -3.42 -3.09
C SER A 135 5.15 -2.59 -4.29
N LEU A 136 3.84 -2.31 -4.37
CA LEU A 136 3.30 -1.44 -5.42
C LEU A 136 3.69 0.02 -5.23
N ALA A 137 3.82 0.52 -4.00
CA ALA A 137 4.31 1.86 -3.72
C ALA A 137 5.70 2.10 -4.32
N TRP A 138 6.62 1.13 -4.23
CA TRP A 138 7.92 1.18 -4.91
C TRP A 138 7.78 1.26 -6.43
N MET A 139 6.88 0.47 -7.02
CA MET A 139 6.63 0.49 -8.47
C MET A 139 6.09 1.84 -8.93
N PHE A 140 5.11 2.41 -8.21
CA PHE A 140 4.52 3.72 -8.54
C PHE A 140 5.51 4.86 -8.32
N MET A 141 6.39 4.76 -7.32
CA MET A 141 7.46 5.73 -7.11
C MET A 141 8.39 5.79 -8.32
N ILE A 142 8.82 4.63 -8.84
CA ILE A 142 9.67 4.59 -10.03
C ILE A 142 8.97 5.28 -11.21
N ALA A 143 7.70 4.96 -11.45
CA ALA A 143 6.92 5.57 -12.53
C ALA A 143 6.81 7.11 -12.35
N ALA A 144 6.56 7.58 -11.14
CA ALA A 144 6.49 9.00 -10.84
C ALA A 144 7.83 9.72 -11.06
N GLU A 145 8.93 9.09 -10.63
CA GLU A 145 10.27 9.68 -10.77
C GLU A 145 10.81 9.65 -12.19
N LEU A 146 10.48 8.63 -12.99
CA LEU A 146 10.87 8.58 -14.40
C LEU A 146 10.25 9.72 -15.23
N ILE A 147 9.09 10.22 -14.85
CA ILE A 147 8.33 11.17 -15.65
C ILE A 147 8.61 12.62 -15.20
N ALA A 148 8.75 12.85 -13.91
CA ALA A 148 8.67 14.20 -13.36
C ALA A 148 9.63 14.48 -12.20
N ALA A 149 10.76 13.78 -12.10
CA ALA A 149 11.71 14.02 -11.02
C ALA A 149 13.03 14.61 -11.50
N THR A 150 13.63 15.43 -10.64
CA THR A 150 14.99 15.95 -10.77
C THR A 150 15.96 15.26 -9.79
N GLN A 151 15.41 14.44 -8.87
CA GLN A 151 16.14 13.68 -7.86
C GLN A 151 15.38 12.40 -7.55
N GLY A 152 16.09 11.33 -7.23
CA GLY A 152 15.54 10.04 -6.88
C GLY A 152 16.22 8.91 -7.65
N ILE A 153 15.88 7.67 -7.32
CA ILE A 153 16.46 6.48 -7.97
C ILE A 153 15.86 6.30 -9.37
N GLY A 154 14.57 6.63 -9.55
CA GLY A 154 13.94 6.65 -10.87
C GLY A 154 14.53 7.74 -11.77
N TYR A 155 14.87 8.89 -11.22
CA TYR A 155 15.63 9.91 -11.94
C TYR A 155 17.00 9.37 -12.40
N LEU A 156 17.74 8.67 -11.53
CA LEU A 156 19.03 8.05 -11.91
C LEU A 156 18.88 7.05 -13.06
N LEU A 157 17.75 6.32 -13.12
CA LEU A 157 17.43 5.43 -14.26
C LEU A 157 17.26 6.22 -15.56
N SER A 158 16.55 7.34 -15.52
CA SER A 158 16.34 8.19 -16.69
C SER A 158 17.64 8.86 -17.15
N ASP A 159 18.37 9.45 -16.23
CA ASP A 159 19.66 10.10 -16.47
C ASP A 159 20.69 9.12 -17.06
N GLY A 160 20.82 7.93 -16.47
CA GLY A 160 21.72 6.88 -16.99
C GLY A 160 21.36 6.40 -18.38
N ARG A 161 20.05 6.34 -18.70
CA ARG A 161 19.57 6.00 -20.05
C ARG A 161 19.86 7.12 -21.05
N GLU A 162 19.58 8.37 -20.71
CA GLU A 162 19.76 9.53 -21.59
C GLU A 162 21.24 9.83 -21.86
N THR A 163 22.10 9.60 -20.84
CA THR A 163 23.54 9.78 -20.97
C THR A 163 24.29 8.54 -21.50
N SER A 164 23.56 7.48 -21.87
CA SER A 164 24.11 6.20 -22.35
C SER A 164 25.11 5.57 -21.38
N ARG A 165 24.80 5.66 -20.06
CA ARG A 165 25.62 5.12 -18.97
C ARG A 165 24.93 3.92 -18.31
N PRO A 166 25.15 2.71 -18.85
CA PRO A 166 24.54 1.49 -18.30
C PRO A 166 25.00 1.16 -16.87
N ASP A 167 26.15 1.63 -16.45
CA ASP A 167 26.67 1.51 -15.09
C ASP A 167 25.74 2.18 -14.06
N ILE A 168 25.22 3.37 -14.35
CA ILE A 168 24.26 4.08 -13.50
C ILE A 168 22.90 3.36 -13.48
N VAL A 169 22.45 2.90 -14.64
CA VAL A 169 21.18 2.17 -14.74
C VAL A 169 21.22 0.88 -13.90
N ILE A 170 22.30 0.10 -14.03
CA ILE A 170 22.47 -1.14 -13.25
C ILE A 170 22.54 -0.83 -11.75
N LEU A 171 23.29 0.20 -11.36
CA LEU A 171 23.38 0.64 -9.97
C LEU A 171 22.00 0.99 -9.40
N ALA A 172 21.19 1.77 -10.13
CA ALA A 172 19.85 2.17 -9.72
C ALA A 172 18.92 0.94 -9.56
N ILE A 173 19.00 -0.03 -10.48
CA ILE A 173 18.21 -1.29 -10.39
C ILE A 173 18.62 -2.09 -9.14
N ILE A 174 19.90 -2.21 -8.86
CA ILE A 174 20.40 -2.92 -7.66
C ILE A 174 19.91 -2.22 -6.39
N LEU A 175 19.97 -0.89 -6.33
CA LEU A 175 19.48 -0.11 -5.19
C LEU A 175 17.98 -0.33 -4.97
N LEU A 176 17.17 -0.32 -6.04
CA LEU A 176 15.75 -0.61 -5.95
C LEU A 176 15.48 -2.03 -5.44
N ALA A 177 16.21 -3.01 -5.93
CA ALA A 177 16.06 -4.39 -5.48
C ALA A 177 16.40 -4.55 -3.98
N VAL A 178 17.48 -3.91 -3.53
CA VAL A 178 17.91 -3.95 -2.12
C VAL A 178 16.90 -3.24 -1.22
N LEU A 179 16.48 -2.02 -1.57
CA LEU A 179 15.53 -1.23 -0.79
C LEU A 179 14.15 -1.88 -0.75
N GLY A 180 13.66 -2.36 -1.89
CA GLY A 180 12.40 -3.10 -1.96
C GLY A 180 12.43 -4.36 -1.11
N LYS A 181 13.50 -5.16 -1.20
CA LYS A 181 13.68 -6.37 -0.39
C LYS A 181 13.82 -6.07 1.09
N PHE A 182 14.54 -5.01 1.45
CA PHE A 182 14.71 -4.59 2.83
C PHE A 182 13.38 -4.15 3.45
N SER A 183 12.61 -3.30 2.75
CA SER A 183 11.31 -2.84 3.21
C SER A 183 10.29 -3.99 3.31
N ASP A 184 10.28 -4.94 2.36
CA ASP A 184 9.46 -6.16 2.45
C ASP A 184 9.87 -7.03 3.65
N GLY A 185 11.17 -7.13 3.93
CA GLY A 185 11.70 -7.85 5.10
C GLY A 185 11.23 -7.24 6.43
N ILE A 186 11.23 -5.91 6.53
CA ILE A 186 10.67 -5.19 7.70
C ILE A 186 9.18 -5.50 7.87
N MET A 187 8.40 -5.40 6.79
CA MET A 187 6.97 -5.69 6.83
C MET A 187 6.70 -7.15 7.23
N LYS A 188 7.48 -8.09 6.72
CA LYS A 188 7.41 -9.50 7.12
C LYS A 188 7.74 -9.69 8.60
N ALA A 189 8.74 -9.00 9.12
CA ALA A 189 9.09 -9.06 10.54
C ALA A 189 7.95 -8.52 11.41
N ILE A 190 7.34 -7.40 11.02
CA ILE A 190 6.17 -6.81 11.70
C ILE A 190 4.99 -7.78 11.64
N GLU A 191 4.71 -8.37 10.49
CA GLU A 191 3.64 -9.37 10.31
C GLU A 191 3.85 -10.56 11.25
N THR A 192 5.05 -11.15 11.26
CA THR A 192 5.38 -12.28 12.13
C THR A 192 5.27 -11.92 13.61
N TRP A 193 5.66 -10.72 13.99
CA TRP A 193 5.58 -10.26 15.37
C TRP A 193 4.13 -10.02 15.81
N LEU A 194 3.31 -9.39 14.98
CA LEU A 194 1.90 -9.12 15.27
C LEU A 194 1.04 -10.39 15.26
N LEU A 195 1.40 -11.40 14.46
CA LEU A 195 0.64 -12.64 14.32
C LEU A 195 1.17 -13.80 15.18
N ARG A 196 2.03 -13.53 16.17
CA ARG A 196 2.58 -14.57 17.08
C ARG A 196 1.52 -15.38 17.82
N TRP A 197 0.33 -14.83 18.00
CA TRP A 197 -0.80 -15.50 18.65
C TRP A 197 -1.50 -16.53 17.76
N ARG A 198 -1.17 -16.55 16.47
CA ARG A 198 -1.77 -17.49 15.52
C ARG A 198 -0.96 -18.77 15.49
N ASP A 199 -1.55 -19.87 15.97
CA ASP A 199 -0.98 -21.19 15.78
C ASP A 199 -0.99 -21.55 14.30
N VAL A 200 0.17 -21.61 13.69
CA VAL A 200 0.34 -22.11 12.33
C VAL A 200 0.57 -23.60 12.45
N PHE A 201 -0.45 -24.40 12.13
CA PHE A 201 -0.28 -25.83 11.95
C PHE A 201 0.66 -26.03 10.75
N GLY A 202 1.89 -26.47 11.01
CA GLY A 202 2.81 -26.96 10.00
C GLY A 202 4.04 -26.07 9.71
N THR A 203 4.99 -26.06 10.58
CA THR A 203 6.44 -26.08 10.26
C THR A 203 7.11 -27.08 11.13
#